data_5097f477fe11d1e69d8be48b33bafe82
#
_entry.id   5097f477fe11d1e69d8be48b33bafe82
#
_cell.length_a   1.000
_cell.length_b   1.000
_cell.length_c   1.000
_cell.angle_alpha   90.00
_cell.angle_beta   90.00
_cell.angle_gamma   90.00
#
_symmetry.space_group_name_H-M   'P 1'
#
loop_
_entity.id
_entity.type
_entity.pdbx_description
1 polymer ?
#
loop_
_entity_poly.entity_id
_entity_poly.type
_entity_poly.pdbx_seq_one_letter_code
_entity_poly.pdbx_strand_id
1 'polypeptide(L)'
;MSKGKLTVLVGGQYGSEGKGAVAAHVAEDYSVHVRVGSPNAGHTIYWAGEKHVMQSIPCGWINPEALIVIGRGALLNMRQFMKELVHIMQYYPDFLDRLVSDADAGILDEHFHQEEGGTSGEMHKRIGSTGEGVGPARIARLERDPKTFRHFSDVVEEYGLEKCMYTNTPTMLHNLQMKGHNILIEGTQGSALSLLHSHWPYCTSIDTNAAGIISEVGIAPSNVTDVLMVVRTYPIRVAGNSGPMNNEITWEELSEKLGRAVTEKTTVTKKTRRIAEWDDDLFENACVLNAPTEIALTFADYVDPYLYNVSDPKQVMSSAPLRDFMEEHGLMGKVKYIGTGPKTIVEV
;
A
#
# COMPACT_ATOMS: atom_id res chain seq x y z
N MET A 1 17.61 -9.80 24.80
CA MET A 1 17.52 -9.54 23.34
C MET A 1 17.03 -8.13 23.16
N SER A 2 17.53 -7.39 22.16
CA SER A 2 17.00 -6.06 21.82
C SER A 2 15.62 -6.22 21.19
N LYS A 3 14.74 -5.23 21.41
CA LYS A 3 13.46 -5.10 20.75
C LYS A 3 13.66 -5.08 19.23
N GLY A 4 12.83 -5.80 18.46
CA GLY A 4 12.89 -5.81 17.01
C GLY A 4 12.45 -4.48 16.39
N LYS A 5 12.91 -4.19 15.18
CA LYS A 5 12.49 -3.06 14.37
C LYS A 5 11.00 -3.19 14.02
N LEU A 6 10.25 -2.09 14.06
CA LEU A 6 8.88 -2.02 13.56
C LEU A 6 8.77 -0.83 12.63
N THR A 7 8.62 -1.14 11.35
CA THR A 7 8.53 -0.14 10.28
C THR A 7 7.11 -0.06 9.74
N VAL A 8 6.61 1.17 9.60
CA VAL A 8 5.33 1.45 8.94
C VAL A 8 5.61 1.96 7.53
N LEU A 9 5.19 1.22 6.51
CA LEU A 9 5.31 1.59 5.11
C LEU A 9 4.07 2.36 4.67
N VAL A 10 4.23 3.64 4.37
CA VAL A 10 3.14 4.55 3.99
C VAL A 10 3.33 5.12 2.59
N GLY A 11 2.25 5.54 1.94
CA GLY A 11 2.31 6.37 0.74
C GLY A 11 2.23 7.84 1.09
N GLY A 12 3.08 8.67 0.50
CA GLY A 12 3.11 10.11 0.76
C GLY A 12 2.15 10.93 -0.11
N GLN A 13 1.50 10.34 -1.10
CA GLN A 13 0.71 11.06 -2.11
C GLN A 13 -0.71 10.48 -2.24
N TYR A 14 -1.21 10.30 -3.46
CA TYR A 14 -2.58 9.82 -3.72
C TYR A 14 -2.68 8.30 -3.95
N GLY A 15 -1.74 7.52 -3.46
CA GLY A 15 -1.64 6.09 -3.73
C GLY A 15 -0.85 5.80 -5.02
N SER A 16 -0.60 4.51 -5.26
CA SER A 16 0.17 4.01 -6.41
C SER A 16 1.62 4.52 -6.47
N GLU A 17 2.20 4.87 -5.35
CA GLU A 17 3.60 5.28 -5.24
C GLU A 17 4.58 4.11 -5.42
N GLY A 18 4.12 2.85 -5.46
CA GLY A 18 5.00 1.69 -5.58
C GLY A 18 5.28 0.98 -4.25
N LYS A 19 4.44 1.18 -3.22
CA LYS A 19 4.60 0.52 -1.90
C LYS A 19 4.81 -0.99 -1.97
N GLY A 20 4.07 -1.68 -2.84
CA GLY A 20 4.25 -3.12 -3.01
C GLY A 20 5.65 -3.50 -3.47
N ALA A 21 6.21 -2.76 -4.44
CA ALA A 21 7.57 -2.99 -4.91
C ALA A 21 8.61 -2.73 -3.81
N VAL A 22 8.42 -1.66 -3.02
CA VAL A 22 9.29 -1.37 -1.86
C VAL A 22 9.16 -2.45 -0.79
N ALA A 23 7.93 -2.87 -0.44
CA ALA A 23 7.71 -3.95 0.53
C ALA A 23 8.37 -5.27 0.11
N ALA A 24 8.30 -5.60 -1.20
CA ALA A 24 8.96 -6.77 -1.75
C ALA A 24 10.50 -6.64 -1.74
N HIS A 25 11.01 -5.45 -2.02
CA HIS A 25 12.47 -5.20 -2.02
C HIS A 25 13.09 -5.41 -0.63
N VAL A 26 12.41 -4.96 0.41
CA VAL A 26 12.90 -5.09 1.81
C VAL A 26 12.38 -6.36 2.51
N ALA A 27 11.74 -7.28 1.79
CA ALA A 27 11.03 -8.40 2.40
C ALA A 27 11.93 -9.31 3.27
N GLU A 28 13.19 -9.48 2.89
CA GLU A 28 14.15 -10.34 3.60
C GLU A 28 14.62 -9.73 4.94
N ASP A 29 14.49 -8.41 5.13
CA ASP A 29 14.88 -7.70 6.35
C ASP A 29 13.87 -7.88 7.49
N TYR A 30 12.69 -8.41 7.18
CA TYR A 30 11.57 -8.54 8.10
C TYR A 30 11.08 -9.98 8.21
N SER A 31 11.00 -10.47 9.43
CA SER A 31 10.46 -11.81 9.72
C SER A 31 8.94 -11.82 9.88
N VAL A 32 8.29 -10.65 9.89
CA VAL A 32 6.83 -10.52 9.99
C VAL A 32 6.36 -9.41 9.04
N HIS A 33 5.41 -9.74 8.17
CA HIS A 33 4.75 -8.77 7.28
C HIS A 33 3.28 -8.67 7.62
N VAL A 34 2.81 -7.46 7.88
CA VAL A 34 1.43 -7.17 8.26
C VAL A 34 0.77 -6.32 7.19
N ARG A 35 -0.47 -6.62 6.86
CA ARG A 35 -1.30 -5.76 6.02
C ARG A 35 -2.62 -5.43 6.69
N VAL A 36 -3.05 -4.19 6.52
CA VAL A 36 -4.37 -3.66 6.86
C VAL A 36 -4.96 -2.93 5.65
N GLY A 37 -6.15 -2.38 5.79
CA GLY A 37 -6.86 -1.71 4.72
C GLY A 37 -7.85 -2.64 4.03
N SER A 38 -8.13 -2.39 2.75
CA SER A 38 -9.21 -3.04 2.03
C SER A 38 -8.83 -3.34 0.57
N PRO A 39 -9.57 -4.22 -0.14
CA PRO A 39 -9.19 -4.73 -1.46
C PRO A 39 -9.26 -3.70 -2.59
N ASN A 40 -9.76 -2.48 -2.34
CA ASN A 40 -9.74 -1.38 -3.29
C ASN A 40 -8.32 -0.87 -3.62
N ALA A 41 -7.30 -1.27 -2.85
CA ALA A 41 -5.90 -0.93 -3.08
C ALA A 41 -5.09 -2.17 -3.51
N GLY A 42 -4.75 -2.25 -4.79
CA GLY A 42 -3.89 -3.31 -5.32
C GLY A 42 -2.41 -2.91 -5.30
N HIS A 43 -1.55 -3.77 -4.74
CA HIS A 43 -0.10 -3.63 -4.76
C HIS A 43 0.50 -4.58 -5.79
N THR A 44 1.33 -4.04 -6.66
CA THR A 44 1.99 -4.81 -7.72
C THR A 44 3.44 -5.06 -7.36
N ILE A 45 3.88 -6.31 -7.51
CA ILE A 45 5.28 -6.69 -7.41
C ILE A 45 5.70 -7.49 -8.65
N TYR A 46 7.00 -7.54 -8.90
CA TYR A 46 7.61 -8.46 -9.86
C TYR A 46 8.53 -9.40 -9.11
N TRP A 47 8.22 -10.68 -9.14
CA TRP A 47 8.98 -11.71 -8.44
C TRP A 47 8.99 -13.00 -9.25
N ALA A 48 10.07 -13.78 -9.20
CA ALA A 48 10.26 -15.02 -9.98
C ALA A 48 9.98 -14.86 -11.49
N GLY A 49 10.25 -13.66 -12.04
CA GLY A 49 10.02 -13.34 -13.46
C GLY A 49 8.59 -12.93 -13.82
N GLU A 50 7.66 -13.01 -12.89
CA GLU A 50 6.24 -12.75 -13.10
C GLU A 50 5.74 -11.49 -12.37
N LYS A 51 4.59 -10.99 -12.82
CA LYS A 51 3.87 -9.89 -12.20
C LYS A 51 2.78 -10.42 -11.27
N HIS A 52 2.85 -10.04 -10.00
CA HIS A 52 1.85 -10.38 -8.99
C HIS A 52 1.11 -9.13 -8.53
N VAL A 53 -0.19 -9.26 -8.31
CA VAL A 53 -1.04 -8.17 -7.80
C VAL A 53 -1.75 -8.66 -6.55
N MET A 54 -1.43 -8.03 -5.42
CA MET A 54 -1.95 -8.37 -4.09
C MET A 54 -2.91 -7.28 -3.63
N GLN A 55 -4.09 -7.65 -3.16
CA GLN A 55 -5.10 -6.74 -2.62
C GLN A 55 -5.34 -6.98 -1.12
N SER A 56 -5.15 -8.20 -0.64
CA SER A 56 -5.39 -8.61 0.74
C SER A 56 -4.12 -9.06 1.46
N ILE A 57 -3.29 -9.87 0.80
CA ILE A 57 -2.07 -10.44 1.40
C ILE A 57 -0.91 -9.44 1.23
N PRO A 58 -0.07 -9.20 2.27
CA PRO A 58 1.08 -8.30 2.16
C PRO A 58 2.11 -8.81 1.15
N CYS A 59 2.77 -7.88 0.44
CA CYS A 59 3.73 -8.20 -0.62
C CYS A 59 4.98 -8.95 -0.12
N GLY A 60 5.25 -8.92 1.18
CA GLY A 60 6.31 -9.70 1.80
C GLY A 60 6.08 -11.22 1.83
N TRP A 61 4.95 -11.71 1.29
CA TRP A 61 4.70 -13.16 1.15
C TRP A 61 5.78 -13.91 0.38
N ILE A 62 6.56 -13.19 -0.44
CA ILE A 62 7.67 -13.74 -1.23
C ILE A 62 8.85 -14.22 -0.38
N ASN A 63 9.00 -13.70 0.85
CA ASN A 63 9.96 -14.23 1.82
C ASN A 63 9.39 -15.53 2.45
N PRO A 64 9.98 -16.71 2.18
CA PRO A 64 9.44 -17.98 2.64
C PRO A 64 9.49 -18.16 4.16
N GLU A 65 10.42 -17.47 4.84
CA GLU A 65 10.63 -17.56 6.28
C GLU A 65 9.76 -16.60 7.09
N ALA A 66 9.08 -15.66 6.42
CA ALA A 66 8.33 -14.63 7.10
C ALA A 66 6.92 -15.11 7.49
N LEU A 67 6.49 -14.69 8.70
CA LEU A 67 5.10 -14.77 9.12
C LEU A 67 4.29 -13.69 8.38
N ILE A 68 3.17 -14.10 7.80
CA ILE A 68 2.28 -13.22 7.04
C ILE A 68 1.02 -12.96 7.86
N VAL A 69 0.70 -11.69 8.09
CA VAL A 69 -0.34 -11.29 9.04
C VAL A 69 -1.36 -10.37 8.36
N ILE A 70 -2.62 -10.71 8.50
CA ILE A 70 -3.75 -9.84 8.21
C ILE A 70 -4.15 -9.17 9.52
N GLY A 71 -3.99 -7.85 9.60
CA GLY A 71 -4.25 -7.08 10.81
C GLY A 71 -5.74 -6.82 11.06
N ARG A 72 -6.08 -6.45 12.30
CA ARG A 72 -7.46 -6.27 12.80
C ARG A 72 -8.31 -5.31 11.98
N GLY A 73 -7.74 -4.20 11.49
CA GLY A 73 -8.44 -3.19 10.70
C GLY A 73 -8.69 -3.58 9.25
N ALA A 74 -8.18 -4.73 8.79
CA ALA A 74 -8.39 -5.18 7.42
C ALA A 74 -9.88 -5.45 7.12
N LEU A 75 -10.26 -5.18 5.86
CA LEU A 75 -11.51 -5.68 5.27
C LEU A 75 -11.14 -6.66 4.16
N LEU A 76 -11.66 -7.88 4.24
CA LEU A 76 -11.35 -8.96 3.32
C LEU A 76 -12.52 -9.28 2.41
N ASN A 77 -12.34 -9.11 1.10
CA ASN A 77 -13.19 -9.76 0.11
C ASN A 77 -12.71 -11.21 0.00
N MET A 78 -13.48 -12.15 0.55
CA MET A 78 -13.06 -13.55 0.66
C MET A 78 -12.83 -14.20 -0.71
N ARG A 79 -13.59 -13.84 -1.74
CA ARG A 79 -13.34 -14.34 -3.11
C ARG A 79 -11.96 -13.93 -3.63
N GLN A 80 -11.57 -12.66 -3.41
CA GLN A 80 -10.26 -12.16 -3.81
C GLN A 80 -9.15 -12.76 -2.94
N PHE A 81 -9.35 -12.83 -1.64
CA PHE A 81 -8.41 -13.42 -0.70
C PHE A 81 -8.09 -14.89 -1.05
N MET A 82 -9.12 -15.71 -1.33
CA MET A 82 -8.93 -17.09 -1.76
C MET A 82 -8.20 -17.23 -3.09
N LYS A 83 -8.41 -16.31 -4.05
CA LYS A 83 -7.63 -16.28 -5.30
C LYS A 83 -6.15 -16.01 -5.03
N GLU A 84 -5.85 -15.08 -4.15
CA GLU A 84 -4.46 -14.77 -3.76
C GLU A 84 -3.82 -15.96 -3.03
N LEU A 85 -4.54 -16.63 -2.13
CA LEU A 85 -4.08 -17.85 -1.48
C LEU A 85 -3.73 -18.95 -2.46
N VAL A 86 -4.67 -19.29 -3.36
CA VAL A 86 -4.45 -20.33 -4.39
C VAL A 86 -3.26 -19.97 -5.27
N HIS A 87 -3.11 -18.68 -5.61
CA HIS A 87 -1.98 -18.23 -6.39
C HIS A 87 -0.65 -18.41 -5.65
N ILE A 88 -0.56 -18.01 -4.38
CA ILE A 88 0.66 -18.12 -3.57
C ILE A 88 1.01 -19.58 -3.30
N MET A 89 0.00 -20.44 -3.06
CA MET A 89 0.20 -21.87 -2.81
C MET A 89 0.77 -22.63 -4.01
N GLN A 90 0.76 -22.06 -5.22
CA GLN A 90 1.50 -22.60 -6.36
C GLN A 90 3.03 -22.53 -6.16
N TYR A 91 3.50 -21.56 -5.39
CA TYR A 91 4.93 -21.37 -5.05
C TYR A 91 5.28 -21.97 -3.68
N TYR A 92 4.35 -21.86 -2.72
CA TYR A 92 4.50 -22.29 -1.33
C TYR A 92 3.28 -23.11 -0.91
N PRO A 93 3.26 -24.44 -1.14
CA PRO A 93 2.09 -25.31 -0.83
C PRO A 93 1.67 -25.30 0.63
N ASP A 94 2.60 -25.02 1.53
CA ASP A 94 2.44 -24.93 3.00
C ASP A 94 2.21 -23.50 3.51
N PHE A 95 1.84 -22.57 2.62
CA PHE A 95 1.70 -21.14 2.96
C PHE A 95 0.74 -20.89 4.14
N LEU A 96 -0.30 -21.69 4.30
CA LEU A 96 -1.25 -21.55 5.40
C LEU A 96 -0.61 -21.72 6.79
N ASP A 97 0.51 -22.46 6.89
CA ASP A 97 1.20 -22.68 8.17
C ASP A 97 1.88 -21.40 8.70
N ARG A 98 2.10 -20.42 7.82
CA ARG A 98 2.68 -19.12 8.15
C ARG A 98 1.75 -17.92 7.86
N LEU A 99 0.48 -18.17 7.61
CA LEU A 99 -0.54 -17.15 7.47
C LEU A 99 -1.34 -17.01 8.77
N VAL A 100 -1.44 -15.81 9.26
CA VAL A 100 -2.23 -15.44 10.45
C VAL A 100 -3.20 -14.34 10.08
N SER A 101 -4.47 -14.49 10.47
CA SER A 101 -5.44 -13.39 10.42
C SER A 101 -5.84 -12.96 11.83
N ASP A 102 -6.15 -11.66 12.00
CA ASP A 102 -6.87 -11.25 13.21
C ASP A 102 -8.27 -11.84 13.20
N ALA A 103 -8.71 -12.35 14.34
CA ALA A 103 -10.06 -12.90 14.47
C ALA A 103 -11.15 -11.88 14.14
N ASP A 104 -10.90 -10.60 14.44
CA ASP A 104 -11.80 -9.48 14.25
C ASP A 104 -11.54 -8.70 12.93
N ALA A 105 -10.71 -9.22 12.02
CA ALA A 105 -10.60 -8.66 10.67
C ALA A 105 -11.98 -8.72 9.99
N GLY A 106 -12.40 -7.62 9.37
CA GLY A 106 -13.76 -7.50 8.83
C GLY A 106 -13.92 -8.24 7.50
N ILE A 107 -15.12 -8.74 7.24
CA ILE A 107 -15.49 -9.36 5.97
C ILE A 107 -16.24 -8.35 5.10
N LEU A 108 -15.77 -8.21 3.87
CA LEU A 108 -16.42 -7.40 2.84
C LEU A 108 -17.38 -8.29 2.06
N ASP A 109 -18.60 -8.44 2.60
CA ASP A 109 -19.65 -9.24 2.01
C ASP A 109 -20.19 -8.64 0.72
N GLU A 110 -20.72 -9.49 -0.17
CA GLU A 110 -21.23 -9.11 -1.49
C GLU A 110 -22.33 -8.04 -1.44
N HIS A 111 -23.14 -8.02 -0.39
CA HIS A 111 -24.22 -7.00 -0.26
C HIS A 111 -23.67 -5.59 -0.14
N PHE A 112 -22.49 -5.36 0.48
CA PHE A 112 -21.86 -4.04 0.53
C PHE A 112 -21.41 -3.56 -0.85
N HIS A 113 -20.97 -4.48 -1.71
CA HIS A 113 -20.64 -4.15 -3.10
C HIS A 113 -21.90 -3.75 -3.88
N GLN A 114 -23.01 -4.47 -3.67
CA GLN A 114 -24.30 -4.15 -4.29
C GLN A 114 -24.84 -2.81 -3.79
N GLU A 115 -24.72 -2.53 -2.49
CA GLU A 115 -25.14 -1.26 -1.88
C GLU A 115 -24.37 -0.06 -2.44
N GLU A 116 -23.05 -0.17 -2.60
CA GLU A 116 -22.25 0.90 -3.20
C GLU A 116 -22.55 1.08 -4.70
N GLY A 117 -23.03 0.04 -5.38
CA GLY A 117 -23.45 0.06 -6.78
C GLY A 117 -22.31 0.04 -7.78
N GLY A 118 -21.12 -0.38 -7.40
CA GLY A 118 -19.95 -0.49 -8.26
C GLY A 118 -19.61 0.83 -8.96
N THR A 119 -19.14 0.74 -10.20
CA THR A 119 -18.79 1.93 -11.03
C THR A 119 -20.03 2.70 -11.54
N SER A 120 -21.24 2.20 -11.32
CA SER A 120 -22.50 2.89 -11.62
C SER A 120 -23.07 3.63 -10.43
N GLY A 121 -22.54 3.37 -9.22
CA GLY A 121 -23.03 3.92 -7.95
C GLY A 121 -22.80 5.43 -7.82
N GLU A 122 -23.61 6.05 -6.96
CA GLU A 122 -23.54 7.51 -6.71
C GLU A 122 -22.19 7.94 -6.12
N MET A 123 -21.57 7.12 -5.28
CA MET A 123 -20.25 7.40 -4.71
C MET A 123 -19.17 7.41 -5.79
N HIS A 124 -19.23 6.49 -6.76
CA HIS A 124 -18.32 6.51 -7.91
C HIS A 124 -18.44 7.80 -8.73
N LYS A 125 -19.67 8.23 -9.03
CA LYS A 125 -19.93 9.46 -9.78
C LYS A 125 -19.48 10.70 -9.01
N ARG A 126 -19.68 10.73 -7.69
CA ARG A 126 -19.41 11.88 -6.84
C ARG A 126 -17.91 12.07 -6.54
N ILE A 127 -17.18 11.01 -6.25
CA ILE A 127 -15.78 11.09 -5.75
C ILE A 127 -14.81 10.11 -6.42
N GLY A 128 -15.22 9.41 -7.46
CA GLY A 128 -14.35 8.44 -8.14
C GLY A 128 -14.08 7.17 -7.33
N SER A 129 -14.98 6.76 -6.42
CA SER A 129 -14.85 5.51 -5.66
C SER A 129 -14.63 4.31 -6.57
N THR A 130 -13.90 3.31 -6.09
CA THR A 130 -13.70 2.05 -6.83
C THR A 130 -14.97 1.20 -6.92
N GLY A 131 -15.97 1.45 -6.05
CA GLY A 131 -17.23 0.72 -6.02
C GLY A 131 -17.13 -0.68 -5.41
N GLU A 132 -16.11 -0.93 -4.60
CA GLU A 132 -15.82 -2.25 -4.00
C GLU A 132 -16.62 -2.54 -2.71
N GLY A 133 -17.51 -1.66 -2.28
CA GLY A 133 -18.34 -1.84 -1.07
C GLY A 133 -17.64 -1.45 0.24
N VAL A 134 -16.47 -0.83 0.17
CA VAL A 134 -15.66 -0.51 1.36
C VAL A 134 -16.31 0.54 2.25
N GLY A 135 -16.93 1.56 1.67
CA GLY A 135 -17.67 2.60 2.41
C GLY A 135 -18.82 2.02 3.23
N PRO A 136 -19.79 1.32 2.61
CA PRO A 136 -20.86 0.63 3.32
C PRO A 136 -20.38 -0.33 4.41
N ALA A 137 -19.35 -1.14 4.15
CA ALA A 137 -18.79 -2.05 5.16
C ALA A 137 -18.20 -1.31 6.37
N ARG A 138 -17.54 -0.17 6.17
CA ARG A 138 -17.04 0.67 7.28
C ARG A 138 -18.19 1.28 8.09
N ILE A 139 -19.27 1.69 7.46
CA ILE A 139 -20.50 2.18 8.13
C ILE A 139 -21.09 1.06 8.98
N ALA A 140 -21.31 -0.13 8.41
CA ALA A 140 -21.85 -1.28 9.14
C ALA A 140 -20.99 -1.65 10.37
N ARG A 141 -19.66 -1.61 10.25
CA ARG A 141 -18.77 -1.80 11.40
C ARG A 141 -18.96 -0.75 12.49
N LEU A 142 -19.22 0.52 12.12
CA LEU A 142 -19.48 1.61 13.07
C LEU A 142 -20.85 1.49 13.71
N GLU A 143 -21.84 0.92 13.04
CA GLU A 143 -23.16 0.62 13.58
C GLU A 143 -23.13 -0.47 14.65
N ARG A 144 -22.10 -1.34 14.65
CA ARG A 144 -21.84 -2.37 15.66
C ARG A 144 -22.97 -3.39 15.77
N ASP A 145 -23.68 -3.66 14.66
CA ASP A 145 -24.70 -4.70 14.60
C ASP A 145 -24.08 -6.02 14.09
N PRO A 146 -23.99 -7.07 14.93
CA PRO A 146 -23.40 -8.35 14.52
C PRO A 146 -24.22 -9.12 13.48
N LYS A 147 -25.42 -8.65 13.13
CA LYS A 147 -26.23 -9.23 12.06
C LYS A 147 -25.85 -8.69 10.68
N THR A 148 -25.25 -7.51 10.63
CA THR A 148 -24.93 -6.82 9.37
C THR A 148 -23.45 -6.80 9.04
N PHE A 149 -22.56 -7.09 10.01
CA PHE A 149 -21.12 -7.10 9.83
C PHE A 149 -20.50 -8.36 10.41
N ARG A 150 -19.79 -9.12 9.56
CA ARG A 150 -19.09 -10.36 9.93
C ARG A 150 -17.59 -10.13 10.09
N HIS A 151 -16.96 -10.98 10.90
CA HIS A 151 -15.53 -11.03 11.13
C HIS A 151 -14.89 -12.29 10.53
N PHE A 152 -13.57 -12.33 10.45
CA PHE A 152 -12.84 -13.48 9.92
C PHE A 152 -13.17 -14.78 10.68
N SER A 153 -13.26 -14.72 12.00
CA SER A 153 -13.65 -15.85 12.83
C SER A 153 -15.03 -16.46 12.50
N ASP A 154 -15.93 -15.66 11.92
CA ASP A 154 -17.29 -16.12 11.57
C ASP A 154 -17.33 -16.92 10.26
N VAL A 155 -16.25 -16.86 9.45
CA VAL A 155 -16.24 -17.42 8.09
C VAL A 155 -15.15 -18.48 7.87
N VAL A 156 -14.31 -18.74 8.86
CA VAL A 156 -13.17 -19.67 8.76
C VAL A 156 -13.59 -21.06 8.24
N GLU A 157 -14.65 -21.63 8.79
CA GLU A 157 -15.18 -22.93 8.39
C GLU A 157 -15.82 -22.90 7.00
N GLU A 158 -16.53 -21.81 6.66
CA GLU A 158 -17.17 -21.60 5.36
C GLU A 158 -16.17 -21.68 4.21
N TYR A 159 -14.93 -21.19 4.45
CA TYR A 159 -13.88 -21.11 3.42
C TYR A 159 -12.78 -22.18 3.56
N GLY A 160 -12.90 -23.11 4.50
CA GLY A 160 -11.90 -24.18 4.70
C GLY A 160 -10.55 -23.66 5.18
N LEU A 161 -10.55 -22.63 6.02
CA LEU A 161 -9.37 -21.93 6.51
C LEU A 161 -9.00 -22.32 7.96
N GLU A 162 -9.46 -23.46 8.45
CA GLU A 162 -9.22 -23.94 9.83
C GLU A 162 -7.73 -24.13 10.16
N LYS A 163 -6.90 -24.33 9.13
CA LYS A 163 -5.45 -24.38 9.25
C LYS A 163 -4.80 -23.00 9.37
N CYS A 164 -5.47 -21.94 8.87
CA CYS A 164 -5.01 -20.59 9.05
C CYS A 164 -5.13 -20.22 10.52
N MET A 165 -4.02 -19.89 11.15
CA MET A 165 -4.07 -19.43 12.53
C MET A 165 -4.81 -18.08 12.60
N TYR A 166 -5.80 -17.96 13.44
CA TYR A 166 -6.46 -16.68 13.73
C TYR A 166 -6.42 -16.36 15.22
N THR A 167 -6.11 -15.13 15.55
CA THR A 167 -5.79 -14.73 16.94
C THR A 167 -5.97 -13.23 17.14
N ASN A 168 -5.68 -12.75 18.34
CA ASN A 168 -5.51 -11.32 18.63
C ASN A 168 -4.13 -10.87 18.13
N THR A 169 -4.09 -10.34 16.90
CA THR A 169 -2.83 -9.94 16.26
C THR A 169 -2.11 -8.80 16.97
N PRO A 170 -2.73 -7.77 17.58
CA PRO A 170 -2.04 -6.76 18.39
C PRO A 170 -1.14 -7.35 19.47
N THR A 171 -1.67 -8.28 20.27
CA THR A 171 -0.90 -8.93 21.34
C THR A 171 0.22 -9.80 20.78
N MET A 172 -0.06 -10.56 19.71
CA MET A 172 0.94 -11.39 19.04
C MET A 172 2.09 -10.56 18.49
N LEU A 173 1.80 -9.49 17.75
CA LEU A 173 2.79 -8.60 17.14
C LEU A 173 3.65 -7.91 18.21
N HIS A 174 3.04 -7.44 19.30
CA HIS A 174 3.80 -6.90 20.44
C HIS A 174 4.81 -7.93 20.98
N ASN A 175 4.36 -9.16 21.24
CA ASN A 175 5.22 -10.21 21.76
C ASN A 175 6.35 -10.60 20.81
N LEU A 176 6.07 -10.66 19.48
CA LEU A 176 7.08 -10.93 18.47
C LEU A 176 8.14 -9.82 18.44
N GLN A 177 7.72 -8.55 18.47
CA GLN A 177 8.64 -7.42 18.50
C GLN A 177 9.52 -7.45 19.76
N MET A 178 8.96 -7.74 20.93
CA MET A 178 9.72 -7.86 22.19
C MET A 178 10.73 -9.01 22.16
N LYS A 179 10.47 -10.06 21.37
CA LYS A 179 11.40 -11.17 21.12
C LYS A 179 12.48 -10.87 20.07
N GLY A 180 12.48 -9.67 19.49
CA GLY A 180 13.48 -9.25 18.51
C GLY A 180 13.11 -9.48 17.05
N HIS A 181 11.85 -9.87 16.75
CA HIS A 181 11.39 -9.99 15.36
C HIS A 181 11.18 -8.62 14.71
N ASN A 182 11.72 -8.44 13.52
CA ASN A 182 11.47 -7.26 12.70
C ASN A 182 10.10 -7.36 12.02
N ILE A 183 9.31 -6.30 12.09
CA ILE A 183 7.93 -6.24 11.61
C ILE A 183 7.81 -5.11 10.57
N LEU A 184 7.31 -5.43 9.38
CA LEU A 184 6.89 -4.45 8.37
C LEU A 184 5.36 -4.38 8.34
N ILE A 185 4.81 -3.19 8.54
CA ILE A 185 3.37 -2.92 8.37
C ILE A 185 3.17 -2.25 7.02
N GLU A 186 2.57 -2.96 6.08
CA GLU A 186 2.27 -2.50 4.74
C GLU A 186 0.94 -1.75 4.72
N GLY A 187 1.01 -0.41 4.68
CA GLY A 187 -0.16 0.46 4.53
C GLY A 187 -0.71 0.47 3.12
N THR A 188 -1.93 0.94 2.96
CA THR A 188 -2.62 1.06 1.68
C THR A 188 -2.85 2.52 1.31
N GLN A 189 -3.05 2.80 0.03
CA GLN A 189 -3.30 4.14 -0.52
C GLN A 189 -2.16 5.13 -0.21
N GLY A 190 -2.44 6.41 0.01
CA GLY A 190 -1.46 7.42 0.38
C GLY A 190 -2.07 8.49 1.25
N SER A 191 -1.23 9.24 1.99
CA SER A 191 -1.62 10.21 3.01
C SER A 191 -2.59 11.27 2.51
N ALA A 192 -2.48 11.67 1.24
CA ALA A 192 -3.37 12.63 0.60
C ALA A 192 -4.76 12.06 0.23
N LEU A 193 -5.04 10.79 0.58
CA LEU A 193 -6.36 10.18 0.52
C LEU A 193 -6.93 9.87 1.92
N SER A 194 -6.25 10.27 2.99
CA SER A 194 -6.68 10.07 4.38
C SER A 194 -8.04 10.71 4.64
N LEU A 195 -8.91 10.03 5.37
CA LEU A 195 -10.29 10.48 5.61
C LEU A 195 -10.35 11.87 6.25
N LEU A 196 -9.53 12.11 7.28
CA LEU A 196 -9.55 13.33 8.06
C LEU A 196 -8.52 14.38 7.59
N HIS A 197 -7.52 13.98 6.79
CA HIS A 197 -6.35 14.81 6.50
C HIS A 197 -6.12 15.08 5.01
N SER A 198 -7.14 14.88 4.18
CA SER A 198 -7.06 15.11 2.74
C SER A 198 -8.16 16.07 2.25
N HIS A 199 -8.28 16.23 0.95
CA HIS A 199 -9.33 17.04 0.31
C HIS A 199 -10.70 16.34 0.37
N TRP A 200 -11.39 16.45 1.50
CA TRP A 200 -12.75 15.96 1.64
C TRP A 200 -13.69 16.61 0.59
N PRO A 201 -14.58 15.87 -0.11
CA PRO A 201 -14.90 14.45 0.07
C PRO A 201 -14.07 13.47 -0.76
N TYR A 202 -13.02 13.90 -1.45
CA TYR A 202 -12.20 13.11 -2.37
C TYR A 202 -11.12 12.30 -1.64
N CYS A 203 -11.56 11.51 -0.67
CA CYS A 203 -10.72 10.71 0.22
C CYS A 203 -11.22 9.25 0.27
N THR A 204 -10.45 8.39 0.94
CA THR A 204 -10.89 7.04 1.26
C THR A 204 -11.65 7.01 2.60
N SER A 205 -12.15 5.85 3.00
CA SER A 205 -12.99 5.68 4.19
C SER A 205 -12.20 5.44 5.49
N ILE A 206 -10.88 5.60 5.46
CA ILE A 206 -9.98 5.46 6.62
C ILE A 206 -8.85 6.48 6.57
N ASP A 207 -8.16 6.68 7.70
CA ASP A 207 -6.91 7.40 7.69
C ASP A 207 -5.77 6.52 7.19
N THR A 208 -5.03 7.03 6.21
CA THR A 208 -3.98 6.32 5.46
C THR A 208 -2.58 6.86 5.73
N ASN A 209 -2.43 7.69 6.76
CA ASN A 209 -1.17 8.09 7.34
C ASN A 209 -0.64 7.04 8.34
N ALA A 210 0.58 7.21 8.80
CA ALA A 210 1.22 6.26 9.73
C ALA A 210 0.38 6.04 11.00
N ALA A 211 -0.20 7.09 11.58
CA ALA A 211 -1.02 7.01 12.78
C ALA A 211 -2.30 6.18 12.56
N GLY A 212 -3.00 6.38 11.45
CA GLY A 212 -4.18 5.60 11.08
C GLY A 212 -3.86 4.12 10.86
N ILE A 213 -2.75 3.84 10.16
CA ILE A 213 -2.31 2.47 9.88
C ILE A 213 -1.96 1.72 11.17
N ILE A 214 -1.20 2.31 12.08
CA ILE A 214 -0.86 1.66 13.36
C ILE A 214 -2.09 1.47 14.25
N SER A 215 -3.06 2.38 14.19
CA SER A 215 -4.35 2.22 14.87
C SER A 215 -5.12 1.01 14.34
N GLU A 216 -5.17 0.81 13.02
CA GLU A 216 -5.83 -0.36 12.40
C GLU A 216 -5.13 -1.68 12.76
N VAL A 217 -3.82 -1.68 12.96
CA VAL A 217 -3.06 -2.87 13.40
C VAL A 217 -3.17 -3.10 14.91
N GLY A 218 -3.43 -2.04 15.69
CA GLY A 218 -3.46 -2.08 17.13
C GLY A 218 -2.06 -2.01 17.77
N ILE A 219 -1.14 -1.26 17.16
CA ILE A 219 0.22 -1.06 17.66
C ILE A 219 0.30 0.24 18.47
N ALA A 220 0.96 0.20 19.63
CA ALA A 220 1.26 1.39 20.40
C ALA A 220 2.23 2.32 19.63
N PRO A 221 1.99 3.65 19.53
CA PRO A 221 2.88 4.56 18.81
C PRO A 221 4.35 4.49 19.22
N SER A 222 4.62 4.28 20.52
CA SER A 222 5.98 4.11 21.05
C SER A 222 6.70 2.83 20.60
N ASN A 223 6.00 1.92 19.96
CA ASN A 223 6.57 0.70 19.42
C ASN A 223 7.10 0.87 17.99
N VAL A 224 6.64 1.88 17.27
CA VAL A 224 7.13 2.21 15.94
C VAL A 224 8.57 2.73 16.04
N THR A 225 9.48 2.12 15.29
CA THR A 225 10.88 2.54 15.21
C THR A 225 11.11 3.39 13.98
N ASP A 226 10.42 3.08 12.87
CA ASP A 226 10.63 3.74 11.58
C ASP A 226 9.32 3.94 10.84
N VAL A 227 9.27 5.01 10.07
CA VAL A 227 8.26 5.27 9.06
C VAL A 227 8.96 5.39 7.71
N LEU A 228 8.75 4.39 6.84
CA LEU A 228 9.24 4.40 5.47
C LEU A 228 8.16 4.97 4.56
N MET A 229 8.36 6.19 4.10
CA MET A 229 7.40 6.87 3.22
C MET A 229 7.79 6.68 1.75
N VAL A 230 6.86 6.19 0.95
CA VAL A 230 7.05 6.03 -0.49
C VAL A 230 6.43 7.21 -1.22
N VAL A 231 7.21 7.88 -2.04
CA VAL A 231 6.79 8.95 -2.93
C VAL A 231 7.25 8.67 -4.36
N ARG A 232 6.53 9.18 -5.34
CA ARG A 232 6.91 9.07 -6.75
C ARG A 232 7.19 10.45 -7.34
N THR A 233 8.09 10.50 -8.29
CA THR A 233 8.53 11.75 -8.93
C THR A 233 7.39 12.51 -9.63
N TYR A 234 6.40 11.80 -10.17
CA TYR A 234 5.19 12.34 -10.79
C TYR A 234 3.95 11.76 -10.09
N PRO A 235 3.27 12.51 -9.21
CA PRO A 235 2.03 12.09 -8.57
C PRO A 235 0.96 11.69 -9.56
N ILE A 236 0.15 10.69 -9.21
CA ILE A 236 -0.99 10.26 -10.03
C ILE A 236 -2.26 10.11 -9.19
N ARG A 237 -3.40 10.33 -9.82
CA ARG A 237 -4.72 10.04 -9.24
C ARG A 237 -5.54 9.15 -10.15
N VAL A 238 -6.57 8.51 -9.61
CA VAL A 238 -7.55 7.79 -10.43
C VAL A 238 -8.27 8.76 -11.37
N ALA A 239 -8.69 8.25 -12.52
CA ALA A 239 -9.39 9.04 -13.51
C ALA A 239 -10.76 9.52 -13.03
N GLY A 240 -11.28 10.57 -13.66
CA GLY A 240 -12.60 11.14 -13.40
C GLY A 240 -12.61 12.10 -12.23
N ASN A 241 -13.77 12.23 -11.56
CA ASN A 241 -13.97 13.17 -10.46
C ASN A 241 -13.35 12.65 -9.15
N SER A 242 -12.03 12.54 -9.11
CA SER A 242 -11.29 12.02 -7.95
C SER A 242 -10.68 13.11 -7.06
N GLY A 243 -10.99 14.37 -7.33
CA GLY A 243 -10.55 15.53 -6.55
C GLY A 243 -9.40 16.32 -7.20
N PRO A 244 -9.01 17.43 -6.59
CA PRO A 244 -7.99 18.32 -7.13
C PRO A 244 -6.60 17.65 -7.11
N MET A 245 -5.78 18.03 -8.07
CA MET A 245 -4.36 17.71 -8.15
C MET A 245 -3.66 18.92 -8.78
N ASN A 246 -2.67 19.47 -8.12
CA ASN A 246 -1.90 20.61 -8.64
C ASN A 246 -0.95 20.13 -9.75
N ASN A 247 -0.54 21.07 -10.59
CA ASN A 247 0.48 20.86 -11.64
C ASN A 247 0.16 19.69 -12.58
N GLU A 248 -1.14 19.45 -12.89
CA GLU A 248 -1.53 18.39 -13.81
C GLU A 248 -0.91 18.59 -15.19
N ILE A 249 -0.40 17.48 -15.74
CA ILE A 249 0.11 17.36 -17.11
C ILE A 249 -0.58 16.19 -17.82
N THR A 250 -0.35 16.07 -19.09
CA THR A 250 -0.81 14.93 -19.88
C THR A 250 0.25 13.83 -19.96
N TRP A 251 -0.18 12.61 -20.26
CA TRP A 251 0.76 11.51 -20.53
C TRP A 251 1.55 11.74 -21.81
N GLU A 252 1.01 12.50 -22.75
CA GLU A 252 1.64 12.92 -23.97
C GLU A 252 2.82 13.85 -23.68
N GLU A 253 2.63 14.88 -22.87
CA GLU A 253 3.69 15.81 -22.44
C GLU A 253 4.82 15.07 -21.72
N LEU A 254 4.49 14.15 -20.79
CA LEU A 254 5.51 13.34 -20.12
C LEU A 254 6.22 12.41 -21.12
N SER A 255 5.49 11.81 -22.07
CA SER A 255 6.09 10.91 -23.08
C SER A 255 7.06 11.66 -24.00
N GLU A 256 6.74 12.89 -24.38
CA GLU A 256 7.63 13.76 -25.15
C GLU A 256 8.90 14.10 -24.35
N LYS A 257 8.75 14.48 -23.06
CA LYS A 257 9.87 14.76 -22.15
C LYS A 257 10.81 13.56 -22.01
N LEU A 258 10.26 12.35 -21.95
CA LEU A 258 11.02 11.10 -21.77
C LEU A 258 11.56 10.50 -23.08
N GLY A 259 11.13 10.99 -24.24
CA GLY A 259 11.45 10.40 -25.55
C GLY A 259 10.92 8.96 -25.72
N ARG A 260 9.95 8.55 -24.92
CA ARG A 260 9.30 7.22 -24.96
C ARG A 260 7.83 7.30 -24.54
N ALA A 261 6.97 6.51 -25.15
CA ALA A 261 5.58 6.45 -24.78
C ALA A 261 5.40 5.85 -23.38
N VAL A 262 4.73 6.58 -22.48
CA VAL A 262 4.38 6.13 -21.14
C VAL A 262 2.91 6.44 -20.87
N THR A 263 2.23 5.53 -20.17
CA THR A 263 0.87 5.75 -19.65
C THR A 263 0.59 4.72 -18.55
N GLU A 264 -0.20 5.10 -17.57
CA GLU A 264 -0.59 4.20 -16.50
C GLU A 264 -2.11 4.07 -16.40
N LYS A 265 -2.56 2.83 -16.18
CA LYS A 265 -3.97 2.52 -15.94
C LYS A 265 -4.18 2.03 -14.51
N THR A 266 -5.36 2.28 -13.98
CA THR A 266 -5.76 1.76 -12.67
C THR A 266 -5.77 0.22 -12.69
N THR A 267 -5.37 -0.38 -11.60
CA THR A 267 -5.29 -1.85 -11.48
C THR A 267 -6.67 -2.50 -11.56
N VAL A 268 -7.67 -1.91 -10.93
CA VAL A 268 -9.04 -2.44 -10.86
C VAL A 268 -9.88 -1.98 -12.06
N THR A 269 -10.07 -0.68 -12.24
CA THR A 269 -11.01 -0.12 -13.23
C THR A 269 -10.44 0.03 -14.64
N LYS A 270 -9.13 -0.21 -14.85
CA LYS A 270 -8.41 -0.10 -16.15
C LYS A 270 -8.51 1.28 -16.83
N LYS A 271 -8.95 2.32 -16.14
CA LYS A 271 -9.00 3.70 -16.64
C LYS A 271 -7.61 4.34 -16.60
N THR A 272 -7.29 5.19 -17.58
CA THR A 272 -6.05 5.98 -17.59
C THR A 272 -6.03 6.91 -16.39
N ARG A 273 -4.93 6.92 -15.64
CA ARG A 273 -4.75 7.78 -14.47
C ARG A 273 -4.51 9.22 -14.90
N ARG A 274 -4.84 10.16 -14.01
CA ARG A 274 -4.38 11.54 -14.11
C ARG A 274 -2.95 11.58 -13.57
N ILE A 275 -2.12 12.51 -14.06
CA ILE A 275 -0.72 12.66 -13.69
C ILE A 275 -0.39 14.13 -13.48
N ALA A 276 0.57 14.43 -12.61
CA ALA A 276 1.05 15.78 -12.35
C ALA A 276 2.57 15.81 -12.21
N GLU A 277 3.15 16.99 -12.35
CA GLU A 277 4.52 17.26 -11.88
C GLU A 277 4.57 17.24 -10.35
N TRP A 278 5.78 17.24 -9.79
CA TRP A 278 5.99 17.25 -8.35
C TRP A 278 5.29 18.46 -7.68
N ASP A 279 4.81 18.23 -6.49
CA ASP A 279 4.07 19.20 -5.67
C ASP A 279 4.71 19.21 -4.27
N ASP A 280 5.42 20.30 -3.96
CA ASP A 280 6.13 20.44 -2.69
C ASP A 280 5.17 20.55 -1.51
N ASP A 281 4.02 21.22 -1.68
CA ASP A 281 2.99 21.33 -0.62
C ASP A 281 2.42 19.95 -0.29
N LEU A 282 2.19 19.11 -1.30
CA LEU A 282 1.74 17.73 -1.12
C LEU A 282 2.78 16.91 -0.34
N PHE A 283 4.06 17.05 -0.69
CA PHE A 283 5.16 16.36 -0.03
C PHE A 283 5.38 16.83 1.41
N GLU A 284 5.36 18.14 1.65
CA GLU A 284 5.51 18.73 2.99
C GLU A 284 4.36 18.29 3.91
N ASN A 285 3.12 18.33 3.43
CA ASN A 285 1.96 17.82 4.17
C ASN A 285 2.12 16.34 4.51
N ALA A 286 2.61 15.52 3.60
CA ALA A 286 2.89 14.11 3.87
C ALA A 286 3.98 13.93 4.94
N CYS A 287 5.02 14.77 4.93
CA CYS A 287 6.05 14.77 5.95
C CYS A 287 5.50 15.17 7.34
N VAL A 288 4.63 16.18 7.40
CA VAL A 288 3.96 16.58 8.65
C VAL A 288 3.10 15.46 9.22
N LEU A 289 2.33 14.78 8.37
CA LEU A 289 1.40 13.71 8.79
C LEU A 289 2.11 12.42 9.21
N ASN A 290 3.26 12.12 8.62
CA ASN A 290 3.91 10.82 8.79
C ASN A 290 5.25 10.89 9.52
N ALA A 291 5.89 12.05 9.62
CA ALA A 291 7.25 12.22 10.17
C ALA A 291 8.22 11.11 9.70
N PRO A 292 8.42 10.92 8.38
CA PRO A 292 9.18 9.79 7.85
C PRO A 292 10.63 9.82 8.35
N THR A 293 11.11 8.65 8.77
CA THR A 293 12.53 8.41 9.10
C THR A 293 13.33 8.07 7.86
N GLU A 294 12.70 7.45 6.86
CA GLU A 294 13.29 7.03 5.60
C GLU A 294 12.30 7.29 4.44
N ILE A 295 12.82 7.62 3.27
CA ILE A 295 12.03 7.84 2.05
C ILE A 295 12.45 6.85 0.97
N ALA A 296 11.46 6.29 0.26
CA ALA A 296 11.64 5.59 -0.99
C ALA A 296 11.10 6.48 -2.14
N LEU A 297 11.99 6.97 -3.00
CA LEU A 297 11.65 7.74 -4.19
C LEU A 297 11.52 6.81 -5.39
N THR A 298 10.34 6.67 -5.94
CA THR A 298 10.07 5.78 -7.08
C THR A 298 9.89 6.57 -8.37
N PHE A 299 9.94 5.86 -9.52
CA PHE A 299 9.85 6.44 -10.86
C PHE A 299 10.96 7.45 -11.15
N ALA A 300 12.18 7.21 -10.68
CA ALA A 300 13.35 8.03 -11.02
C ALA A 300 13.63 8.05 -12.54
N ASP A 301 13.24 6.99 -13.25
CA ASP A 301 13.29 6.90 -14.70
C ASP A 301 12.31 7.85 -15.43
N TYR A 302 11.41 8.53 -14.71
CA TYR A 302 10.59 9.63 -15.24
C TYR A 302 11.25 11.00 -15.09
N VAL A 303 12.32 11.10 -14.29
CA VAL A 303 13.19 12.28 -14.22
C VAL A 303 14.37 12.14 -15.19
N ASP A 304 15.01 10.98 -15.18
CA ASP A 304 16.11 10.65 -16.09
C ASP A 304 15.83 9.31 -16.79
N PRO A 305 15.45 9.31 -18.09
CA PRO A 305 15.15 8.09 -18.85
C PRO A 305 16.31 7.09 -18.92
N TYR A 306 17.55 7.53 -18.74
CA TYR A 306 18.72 6.65 -18.73
C TYR A 306 18.81 5.78 -17.47
N LEU A 307 18.02 6.09 -16.44
CA LEU A 307 17.93 5.29 -15.22
C LEU A 307 17.02 4.07 -15.36
N TYR A 308 16.31 3.91 -16.47
CA TYR A 308 15.33 2.82 -16.60
C TYR A 308 15.97 1.44 -16.36
N ASN A 309 15.52 0.76 -15.29
CA ASN A 309 16.03 -0.53 -14.79
C ASN A 309 17.52 -0.55 -14.41
N VAL A 310 18.13 0.59 -14.13
CA VAL A 310 19.51 0.65 -13.59
C VAL A 310 19.49 0.16 -12.15
N SER A 311 20.34 -0.82 -11.84
CA SER A 311 20.46 -1.47 -10.51
C SER A 311 21.74 -1.12 -9.74
N ASP A 312 22.69 -0.39 -10.36
CA ASP A 312 23.90 0.08 -9.68
C ASP A 312 23.62 1.40 -8.93
N PRO A 313 23.69 1.43 -7.58
CA PRO A 313 23.45 2.64 -6.79
C PRO A 313 24.37 3.80 -7.18
N LYS A 314 25.64 3.51 -7.52
CA LYS A 314 26.60 4.55 -7.92
C LYS A 314 26.20 5.20 -9.24
N GLN A 315 25.73 4.41 -10.19
CA GLN A 315 25.23 4.92 -11.47
C GLN A 315 23.96 5.75 -11.25
N VAL A 316 23.02 5.27 -10.42
CA VAL A 316 21.81 6.02 -10.07
C VAL A 316 22.15 7.37 -9.44
N MET A 317 23.03 7.38 -8.44
CA MET A 317 23.45 8.61 -7.75
C MET A 317 24.36 9.52 -8.58
N SER A 318 24.90 9.04 -9.70
CA SER A 318 25.65 9.88 -10.65
C SER A 318 24.78 10.67 -11.62
N SER A 319 23.48 10.34 -11.73
CA SER A 319 22.53 11.06 -12.59
C SER A 319 22.39 12.51 -12.13
N ALA A 320 22.80 13.46 -12.98
CA ALA A 320 22.66 14.88 -12.71
C ALA A 320 21.17 15.30 -12.62
N PRO A 321 20.29 14.91 -13.59
CA PRO A 321 18.88 15.26 -13.50
C PRO A 321 18.20 14.77 -12.22
N LEU A 322 18.53 13.56 -11.74
CA LEU A 322 17.95 13.04 -10.50
C LEU A 322 18.48 13.78 -9.28
N ARG A 323 19.76 14.12 -9.23
CA ARG A 323 20.33 14.89 -8.12
C ARG A 323 19.72 16.29 -8.07
N ASP A 324 19.64 16.98 -9.21
CA ASP A 324 19.05 18.31 -9.31
C ASP A 324 17.60 18.29 -8.81
N PHE A 325 16.82 17.28 -9.21
CA PHE A 325 15.47 17.06 -8.70
C PHE A 325 15.45 16.85 -7.18
N MET A 326 16.32 16.00 -6.65
CA MET A 326 16.36 15.74 -5.20
C MET A 326 16.83 16.95 -4.39
N GLU A 327 17.74 17.76 -4.94
CA GLU A 327 18.20 19.01 -4.30
C GLU A 327 17.08 20.07 -4.30
N GLU A 328 16.43 20.28 -5.44
CA GLU A 328 15.33 21.23 -5.61
C GLU A 328 14.19 20.97 -4.61
N HIS A 329 13.85 19.71 -4.39
CA HIS A 329 12.71 19.29 -3.55
C HIS A 329 13.12 18.84 -2.13
N GLY A 330 14.34 19.12 -1.70
CA GLY A 330 14.80 18.86 -0.32
C GLY A 330 14.82 17.39 0.08
N LEU A 331 15.05 16.48 -0.89
CA LEU A 331 15.09 15.02 -0.72
C LEU A 331 16.49 14.49 -0.42
N MET A 332 17.53 15.29 -0.66
CA MET A 332 18.91 14.87 -0.43
C MET A 332 19.15 14.46 1.02
N GLY A 333 19.82 13.30 1.20
CA GLY A 333 20.14 12.73 2.51
C GLY A 333 18.92 12.15 3.28
N LYS A 334 17.71 12.18 2.69
CA LYS A 334 16.50 11.57 3.27
C LYS A 334 16.06 10.31 2.51
N VAL A 335 16.43 10.23 1.23
CA VAL A 335 16.09 9.08 0.38
C VAL A 335 17.04 7.94 0.69
N LYS A 336 16.47 6.79 0.97
CA LYS A 336 17.17 5.53 1.21
C LYS A 336 17.05 4.54 0.04
N TYR A 337 15.89 4.56 -0.62
CA TYR A 337 15.60 3.68 -1.75
C TYR A 337 15.18 4.48 -2.96
N ILE A 338 15.69 4.09 -4.14
CA ILE A 338 15.32 4.71 -5.42
C ILE A 338 14.79 3.63 -6.36
N GLY A 339 13.55 3.79 -6.82
CA GLY A 339 12.94 2.96 -7.86
C GLY A 339 13.23 3.50 -9.25
N THR A 340 13.97 2.74 -10.04
CA THR A 340 14.41 3.09 -11.40
C THR A 340 13.58 2.44 -12.49
N GLY A 341 12.60 1.61 -12.12
CA GLY A 341 11.71 0.92 -13.04
C GLY A 341 10.78 -0.04 -12.30
N PRO A 342 9.90 -0.73 -13.01
CA PRO A 342 8.87 -1.56 -12.39
C PRO A 342 9.41 -2.77 -11.62
N LYS A 343 10.66 -3.15 -11.87
CA LYS A 343 11.32 -4.33 -11.30
C LYS A 343 12.56 -4.00 -10.47
N THR A 344 12.95 -2.73 -10.41
CA THR A 344 14.25 -2.36 -9.88
C THR A 344 14.12 -1.26 -8.84
N ILE A 345 14.56 -1.56 -7.64
CA ILE A 345 14.76 -0.61 -6.54
C ILE A 345 16.20 -0.77 -6.07
N VAL A 346 16.87 0.31 -5.76
CA VAL A 346 18.23 0.34 -5.23
C VAL A 346 18.27 1.04 -3.89
N GLU A 347 19.10 0.57 -2.98
CA GLU A 347 19.44 1.25 -1.72
C GLU A 347 20.62 2.20 -1.98
N VAL A 348 20.52 3.47 -1.53
CA VAL A 348 21.48 4.55 -1.81
C VAL A 348 22.01 5.20 -0.53
#